data_339c99cfe73a5ecf1c2be03174adb371
#
_entry.id   339c99cfe73a5ecf1c2be03174adb371
#
_cell.length_a   1.000
_cell.length_b   1.000
_cell.length_c   1.000
_cell.angle_alpha   90.00
_cell.angle_beta   90.00
_cell.angle_gamma   90.00
#
_symmetry.space_group_name_H-M   'P 1'
#
loop_
_entity.id
_entity.type
_entity.pdbx_description
1 polymer ?
#
loop_
_entity_poly.entity_id
_entity_poly.type
_entity_poly.pdbx_seq_one_letter_code
_entity_poly.pdbx_strand_id
1 'polypeptide(L)'
;MSPKSYAILVLLLTCFTSPALAAGDFSYDLKLHGFEKLPDETVRRSFEEHSVLSNRKSENFVSVSNLRSRLRQDVDLLERILRAEGYYNSKITEKLSRRENKFAVSISLAPGPRYLLDKIRITYPEAPDMEIQQKATAALSLKEGTPLRSEETLAAQTRMIVAFPEMGYPLARVEDRNIIVDHATQTASVEFIVATGPHTRFGAARFEGLSSVNRAYLERMVTWQKGTVYAQKKVDALRSRLSGTGLFRSIQVTLAEQESEERDILVRLVENKHRTIGLSAGYATSDGLSSDASWQHRNIFGNGERLLIGAHLAEIEQSLTARLDKPNFKRLDQTLFLETSARNENTDAYDALTADARVGLERLLTKNIAANLSVFTQYADITNSDNDKKYWLAALPAGIRWDNSNDILDPTSGFRVSLTSAPTFIFNGSKEFYLRSEVNLSGYYPLDGDRDFVLAARVRAGSVYGISFDELPTKERFFSGGGGSVRGYGYQDIGPRDPSGDPIGGRSVAEINGEVRVHISKTLSLVPFIDGGNVYESELPGFKGFRWGTGLGVRYHTSFGPLRIDAATPLNRLPGESRFHLYVSLGQAF
;
A
#
# COMPACT_ATOMS: atom_id res chain seq x y z
N MET A 1 -72.96 -16.56 -17.63
CA MET A 1 -72.97 -15.98 -18.99
C MET A 1 -71.66 -16.39 -19.63
N SER A 2 -71.84 -17.20 -20.64
CA SER A 2 -71.04 -17.66 -21.78
C SER A 2 -69.50 -17.44 -21.83
N PRO A 3 -68.76 -18.55 -22.07
CA PRO A 3 -67.37 -18.52 -22.42
C PRO A 3 -67.14 -18.36 -23.92
N LYS A 4 -66.15 -17.58 -24.32
CA LYS A 4 -65.73 -17.54 -25.76
C LYS A 4 -64.40 -18.30 -25.90
N SER A 5 -64.52 -19.39 -26.67
CA SER A 5 -63.43 -20.21 -27.20
C SER A 5 -62.50 -19.39 -28.10
N TYR A 6 -61.19 -19.55 -27.94
CA TYR A 6 -60.20 -19.20 -28.97
C TYR A 6 -59.51 -20.47 -29.46
N ALA A 7 -59.70 -20.75 -30.70
CA ALA A 7 -59.10 -21.83 -31.46
C ALA A 7 -57.57 -21.56 -31.60
N ILE A 8 -56.75 -22.54 -31.23
CA ILE A 8 -55.28 -22.54 -31.47
C ILE A 8 -55.08 -23.07 -32.91
N LEU A 9 -54.61 -22.18 -33.77
CA LEU A 9 -54.12 -22.51 -35.11
C LEU A 9 -52.69 -23.00 -35.01
N VAL A 10 -52.46 -24.31 -35.11
CA VAL A 10 -51.11 -24.89 -35.16
C VAL A 10 -50.57 -24.71 -36.59
N LEU A 11 -49.64 -23.75 -36.74
CA LEU A 11 -48.91 -23.58 -38.00
C LEU A 11 -47.64 -24.46 -37.93
N LEU A 12 -47.67 -25.56 -38.69
CA LEU A 12 -46.49 -26.42 -38.91
C LEU A 12 -45.45 -25.63 -39.73
N LEU A 13 -44.44 -25.04 -39.06
CA LEU A 13 -43.25 -24.53 -39.72
C LEU A 13 -42.29 -25.71 -39.94
N THR A 14 -42.25 -26.22 -41.14
CA THR A 14 -41.21 -27.13 -41.62
C THR A 14 -39.89 -26.33 -41.67
N CYS A 15 -39.07 -26.45 -40.63
CA CYS A 15 -37.68 -25.99 -40.67
C CYS A 15 -36.93 -26.82 -41.72
N PHE A 16 -36.62 -26.19 -42.86
CA PHE A 16 -35.52 -26.64 -43.71
C PHE A 16 -34.23 -26.51 -42.86
N THR A 17 -33.78 -27.61 -42.29
CA THR A 17 -32.43 -27.72 -41.78
C THR A 17 -31.50 -27.77 -42.99
N SER A 18 -30.97 -26.61 -43.36
CA SER A 18 -29.77 -26.58 -44.17
C SER A 18 -28.69 -27.37 -43.41
N PRO A 19 -28.01 -28.34 -44.05
CA PRO A 19 -26.92 -29.01 -43.39
C PRO A 19 -25.88 -27.93 -43.02
N ALA A 20 -25.71 -27.67 -41.74
CA ALA A 20 -24.54 -26.96 -41.26
C ALA A 20 -23.35 -27.73 -41.82
N LEU A 21 -22.59 -27.11 -42.71
CA LEU A 21 -21.30 -27.61 -43.15
C LEU A 21 -20.52 -27.95 -41.87
N ALA A 22 -20.27 -29.24 -41.68
CA ALA A 22 -19.48 -29.72 -40.57
C ALA A 22 -18.20 -28.93 -40.54
N ALA A 23 -17.96 -28.18 -39.44
CA ALA A 23 -16.70 -27.54 -39.18
C ALA A 23 -15.65 -28.64 -39.25
N GLY A 24 -14.74 -28.57 -40.22
CA GLY A 24 -13.75 -29.60 -40.42
C GLY A 24 -12.92 -29.76 -39.14
N ASP A 25 -12.88 -30.95 -38.60
CA ASP A 25 -12.07 -31.32 -37.43
C ASP A 25 -10.58 -31.36 -37.77
N PHE A 26 -10.04 -30.21 -38.22
CA PHE A 26 -8.64 -30.12 -38.57
C PHE A 26 -7.85 -29.57 -37.39
N SER A 27 -6.85 -30.32 -36.93
CA SER A 27 -5.86 -29.85 -35.96
C SER A 27 -4.53 -29.53 -36.62
N TYR A 28 -3.68 -28.79 -35.94
CA TYR A 28 -2.33 -28.50 -36.45
C TYR A 28 -1.28 -28.62 -35.34
N ASP A 29 -0.05 -28.93 -35.77
CA ASP A 29 1.16 -28.87 -34.94
C ASP A 29 2.01 -27.68 -35.39
N LEU A 30 2.36 -26.78 -34.48
CA LEU A 30 3.25 -25.64 -34.75
C LEU A 30 4.69 -26.00 -34.33
N LYS A 31 5.61 -25.87 -35.28
CA LYS A 31 7.05 -26.01 -35.04
C LYS A 31 7.77 -24.70 -35.35
N LEU A 32 8.54 -24.23 -34.38
CA LEU A 32 9.36 -23.03 -34.48
C LEU A 32 10.83 -23.46 -34.59
N HIS A 33 11.53 -22.98 -35.62
CA HIS A 33 12.93 -23.28 -35.88
C HIS A 33 13.74 -21.99 -36.02
N GLY A 34 15.01 -22.00 -35.59
CA GLY A 34 15.95 -20.88 -35.75
C GLY A 34 15.90 -19.85 -34.64
N PHE A 35 14.98 -19.99 -33.68
CA PHE A 35 14.92 -19.13 -32.49
C PHE A 35 16.10 -19.35 -31.54
N GLU A 36 16.70 -20.55 -31.56
CA GLU A 36 17.92 -20.90 -30.84
C GLU A 36 19.16 -20.12 -31.29
N LYS A 37 19.09 -19.43 -32.41
CA LYS A 37 20.16 -18.55 -32.94
C LYS A 37 20.12 -17.14 -32.38
N LEU A 38 19.05 -16.82 -31.63
CA LEU A 38 18.92 -15.54 -30.95
C LEU A 38 19.69 -15.55 -29.63
N PRO A 39 20.25 -14.42 -29.17
CA PRO A 39 21.08 -14.34 -27.97
C PRO A 39 20.26 -14.50 -26.68
N ASP A 40 18.96 -14.30 -26.74
CA ASP A 40 18.02 -14.41 -25.61
C ASP A 40 16.64 -14.93 -26.07
N GLU A 41 15.79 -15.25 -25.12
CA GLU A 41 14.45 -15.77 -25.40
C GLU A 41 13.37 -14.68 -25.61
N THR A 42 13.75 -13.41 -25.64
CA THR A 42 12.80 -12.28 -25.71
C THR A 42 11.89 -12.36 -26.94
N VAL A 43 12.46 -12.56 -28.12
CA VAL A 43 11.70 -12.68 -29.37
C VAL A 43 10.76 -13.89 -29.34
N ARG A 44 11.26 -15.04 -28.86
CA ARG A 44 10.48 -16.26 -28.77
C ARG A 44 9.31 -16.11 -27.82
N ARG A 45 9.56 -15.64 -26.60
CA ARG A 45 8.54 -15.40 -25.59
C ARG A 45 7.47 -14.42 -26.07
N SER A 46 7.89 -13.27 -26.59
CA SER A 46 6.97 -12.26 -27.13
C SER A 46 6.15 -12.80 -28.31
N PHE A 47 6.75 -13.64 -29.16
CA PHE A 47 6.01 -14.30 -30.23
C PHE A 47 5.00 -15.31 -29.68
N GLU A 48 5.39 -16.22 -28.79
CA GLU A 48 4.51 -17.23 -28.20
C GLU A 48 3.33 -16.62 -27.44
N GLU A 49 3.55 -15.51 -26.74
CA GLU A 49 2.51 -14.76 -26.01
C GLU A 49 1.45 -14.13 -26.92
N HIS A 50 1.82 -13.66 -28.11
CA HIS A 50 0.94 -12.92 -29.01
C HIS A 50 0.53 -13.68 -30.26
N SER A 51 1.12 -14.83 -30.55
CA SER A 51 0.85 -15.66 -31.73
C SER A 51 -0.52 -16.28 -31.66
N VAL A 52 -1.31 -16.11 -32.72
CA VAL A 52 -2.63 -16.74 -32.84
C VAL A 52 -2.51 -18.25 -32.90
N LEU A 53 -1.51 -18.78 -33.58
CA LEU A 53 -1.26 -20.22 -33.70
C LEU A 53 -0.75 -20.83 -32.37
N SER A 54 0.06 -20.10 -31.59
CA SER A 54 0.52 -20.59 -30.29
C SER A 54 -0.61 -20.66 -29.27
N ASN A 55 -1.44 -19.62 -29.22
CA ASN A 55 -2.52 -19.49 -28.21
C ASN A 55 -3.75 -20.36 -28.53
N ARG A 56 -3.92 -20.81 -29.78
CA ARG A 56 -5.09 -21.59 -30.22
C ARG A 56 -4.73 -23.02 -30.69
N LYS A 57 -3.66 -23.59 -30.15
CA LYS A 57 -3.22 -24.96 -30.50
C LYS A 57 -4.27 -26.03 -30.26
N SER A 58 -5.15 -25.84 -29.28
CA SER A 58 -6.23 -26.78 -28.93
C SER A 58 -7.53 -26.54 -29.69
N GLU A 59 -7.63 -25.48 -30.48
CA GLU A 59 -8.83 -25.16 -31.24
C GLU A 59 -8.77 -25.77 -32.63
N ASN A 60 -9.86 -26.44 -33.05
CA ASN A 60 -10.05 -26.87 -34.42
C ASN A 60 -10.32 -25.67 -35.35
N PHE A 61 -9.81 -25.71 -36.56
CA PHE A 61 -10.03 -24.63 -37.52
C PHE A 61 -11.02 -25.03 -38.63
N VAL A 62 -11.77 -24.03 -39.13
CA VAL A 62 -12.90 -24.22 -40.03
C VAL A 62 -12.47 -24.55 -41.48
N SER A 63 -11.31 -24.05 -41.91
CA SER A 63 -10.81 -24.24 -43.29
C SER A 63 -9.30 -24.01 -43.40
N VAL A 64 -8.68 -24.59 -44.43
CA VAL A 64 -7.27 -24.35 -44.77
C VAL A 64 -6.97 -22.89 -45.05
N SER A 65 -7.91 -22.15 -45.60
CA SER A 65 -7.79 -20.70 -45.82
C SER A 65 -7.67 -19.93 -44.49
N ASN A 66 -8.43 -20.33 -43.47
CA ASN A 66 -8.36 -19.76 -42.14
C ASN A 66 -6.99 -20.02 -41.49
N LEU A 67 -6.46 -21.25 -41.59
CA LEU A 67 -5.13 -21.58 -41.08
C LEU A 67 -4.02 -20.78 -41.79
N ARG A 68 -4.11 -20.61 -43.12
CA ARG A 68 -3.17 -19.78 -43.88
C ARG A 68 -3.25 -18.29 -43.50
N SER A 69 -4.46 -17.79 -43.19
CA SER A 69 -4.62 -16.42 -42.72
C SER A 69 -3.95 -16.20 -41.35
N ARG A 70 -4.17 -17.13 -40.41
CA ARG A 70 -3.51 -17.12 -39.08
C ARG A 70 -1.97 -17.19 -39.21
N LEU A 71 -1.48 -18.06 -40.10
CA LEU A 71 -0.04 -18.19 -40.35
C LEU A 71 0.57 -16.90 -40.89
N ARG A 72 -0.07 -16.24 -41.83
CA ARG A 72 0.37 -14.93 -42.36
C ARG A 72 0.38 -13.87 -41.25
N GLN A 73 -0.66 -13.81 -40.42
CA GLN A 73 -0.73 -12.89 -39.28
C GLN A 73 0.43 -13.11 -38.31
N ASP A 74 0.78 -14.36 -38.04
CA ASP A 74 1.90 -14.72 -37.16
C ASP A 74 3.25 -14.42 -37.78
N VAL A 75 3.40 -14.59 -39.10
CA VAL A 75 4.63 -14.17 -39.81
C VAL A 75 4.79 -12.65 -39.76
N ASP A 76 3.73 -11.88 -40.03
CA ASP A 76 3.75 -10.42 -39.93
C ASP A 76 4.01 -9.96 -38.48
N LEU A 77 3.49 -10.68 -37.49
CA LEU A 77 3.77 -10.43 -36.08
C LEU A 77 5.25 -10.67 -35.77
N LEU A 78 5.81 -11.81 -36.22
CA LEU A 78 7.20 -12.16 -35.99
C LEU A 78 8.15 -11.15 -36.65
N GLU A 79 7.83 -10.69 -37.89
CA GLU A 79 8.61 -9.61 -38.53
C GLU A 79 8.62 -8.33 -37.69
N ARG A 80 7.47 -7.91 -37.16
CA ARG A 80 7.37 -6.73 -36.31
C ARG A 80 8.18 -6.87 -35.04
N ILE A 81 8.11 -8.04 -34.37
CA ILE A 81 8.89 -8.33 -33.17
C ILE A 81 10.38 -8.30 -33.48
N LEU A 82 10.82 -8.91 -34.58
CA LEU A 82 12.23 -8.93 -34.99
C LEU A 82 12.76 -7.51 -35.28
N ARG A 83 11.99 -6.70 -35.99
CA ARG A 83 12.33 -5.29 -36.23
C ARG A 83 12.40 -4.50 -34.94
N ALA A 84 11.46 -4.73 -34.00
CA ALA A 84 11.45 -4.08 -32.69
C ALA A 84 12.70 -4.42 -31.87
N GLU A 85 13.26 -5.61 -32.05
CA GLU A 85 14.48 -6.08 -31.40
C GLU A 85 15.78 -5.81 -32.18
N GLY A 86 15.68 -5.08 -33.31
CA GLY A 86 16.83 -4.65 -34.10
C GLY A 86 17.26 -5.60 -35.24
N TYR A 87 16.41 -6.58 -35.60
CA TYR A 87 16.70 -7.51 -36.69
C TYR A 87 15.99 -7.08 -37.99
N TYR A 88 16.61 -6.20 -38.76
CA TYR A 88 16.00 -5.63 -39.97
C TYR A 88 16.25 -6.44 -41.24
N ASN A 89 17.17 -7.40 -41.22
CA ASN A 89 17.50 -8.28 -42.37
C ASN A 89 17.15 -9.75 -42.06
N SER A 90 16.11 -9.98 -41.27
CA SER A 90 15.63 -11.32 -40.96
C SER A 90 14.93 -11.95 -42.14
N LYS A 91 15.04 -13.27 -42.29
CA LYS A 91 14.31 -14.07 -43.27
C LYS A 91 13.42 -15.06 -42.53
N ILE A 92 12.12 -15.00 -42.78
CA ILE A 92 11.13 -15.92 -42.25
C ILE A 92 10.65 -16.78 -43.40
N THR A 93 10.63 -18.10 -43.19
CA THR A 93 10.13 -19.07 -44.14
C THR A 93 9.03 -19.87 -43.51
N GLU A 94 7.88 -19.88 -44.12
CA GLU A 94 6.70 -20.64 -43.65
C GLU A 94 6.53 -21.92 -44.48
N LYS A 95 6.11 -23.01 -43.85
CA LYS A 95 5.80 -24.28 -44.48
C LYS A 95 4.51 -24.86 -43.92
N LEU A 96 3.56 -25.17 -44.79
CA LEU A 96 2.32 -25.81 -44.43
C LEU A 96 2.25 -27.16 -45.18
N SER A 97 2.23 -28.26 -44.47
CA SER A 97 2.09 -29.60 -45.03
C SER A 97 0.93 -30.33 -44.38
N ARG A 98 0.18 -31.10 -45.18
CA ARG A 98 -0.96 -31.91 -44.72
C ARG A 98 -0.52 -33.35 -44.54
N ARG A 99 -0.87 -33.94 -43.37
CA ARG A 99 -0.77 -35.38 -43.11
C ARG A 99 -2.11 -35.85 -42.60
N GLU A 100 -2.87 -36.56 -43.46
CA GLU A 100 -4.25 -37.00 -43.16
C GLU A 100 -5.15 -35.86 -42.68
N ASN A 101 -5.65 -35.91 -41.43
CA ASN A 101 -6.50 -34.89 -40.84
C ASN A 101 -5.70 -33.87 -40.01
N LYS A 102 -4.34 -33.94 -40.02
CA LYS A 102 -3.46 -33.06 -39.25
C LYS A 102 -2.60 -32.20 -40.17
N PHE A 103 -2.46 -30.91 -39.83
CA PHE A 103 -1.55 -30.01 -40.53
C PHE A 103 -0.28 -29.79 -39.72
N ALA A 104 0.84 -29.84 -40.39
CA ALA A 104 2.11 -29.39 -39.80
C ALA A 104 2.44 -27.97 -40.30
N VAL A 105 2.45 -27.03 -39.40
CA VAL A 105 2.85 -25.64 -39.60
C VAL A 105 4.28 -25.48 -39.11
N SER A 106 5.18 -25.02 -39.95
CA SER A 106 6.58 -24.77 -39.57
C SER A 106 6.94 -23.32 -39.91
N ILE A 107 7.40 -22.59 -38.93
CA ILE A 107 7.98 -21.25 -39.09
C ILE A 107 9.48 -21.37 -38.83
N SER A 108 10.28 -21.05 -39.83
CA SER A 108 11.73 -21.10 -39.74
C SER A 108 12.30 -19.69 -39.86
N LEU A 109 13.08 -19.31 -38.84
CA LEU A 109 13.69 -17.99 -38.68
C LEU A 109 15.20 -18.03 -39.00
N ALA A 110 15.67 -17.13 -39.86
CA ALA A 110 17.07 -16.74 -39.99
C ALA A 110 17.16 -15.27 -39.58
N PRO A 111 17.56 -14.96 -38.33
CA PRO A 111 17.44 -13.61 -37.76
C PRO A 111 18.35 -12.59 -38.45
N GLY A 112 19.47 -13.02 -39.03
CA GLY A 112 20.47 -12.11 -39.53
C GLY A 112 21.23 -11.39 -38.40
N PRO A 113 22.04 -10.36 -38.75
CA PRO A 113 22.73 -9.56 -37.76
C PRO A 113 21.79 -8.60 -37.04
N ARG A 114 22.08 -8.32 -35.76
CA ARG A 114 21.39 -7.31 -34.98
C ARG A 114 22.00 -5.94 -35.23
N TYR A 115 21.17 -4.97 -35.57
CA TYR A 115 21.62 -3.63 -35.91
C TYR A 115 21.93 -2.84 -34.64
N LEU A 116 23.04 -2.07 -34.70
CA LEU A 116 23.54 -1.27 -33.58
C LEU A 116 23.21 0.22 -33.80
N LEU A 117 23.01 0.93 -32.69
CA LEU A 117 22.91 2.39 -32.72
C LEU A 117 24.26 3.00 -33.10
N ASP A 118 24.30 3.77 -34.19
CA ASP A 118 25.49 4.49 -34.65
C ASP A 118 25.49 5.94 -34.17
N LYS A 119 24.38 6.66 -34.39
CA LYS A 119 24.24 8.07 -34.04
C LYS A 119 22.92 8.34 -33.35
N ILE A 120 22.99 9.14 -32.28
CA ILE A 120 21.82 9.62 -31.55
C ILE A 120 21.85 11.15 -31.60
N ARG A 121 20.81 11.75 -32.18
CA ARG A 121 20.71 13.21 -32.34
C ARG A 121 19.42 13.73 -31.74
N ILE A 122 19.50 14.89 -31.09
CA ILE A 122 18.33 15.69 -30.70
C ILE A 122 18.39 16.97 -31.52
N THR A 123 17.34 17.25 -32.27
CA THR A 123 17.20 18.47 -33.08
C THR A 123 16.12 19.33 -32.47
N TYR A 124 16.36 20.61 -32.32
CA TYR A 124 15.44 21.59 -31.75
C TYR A 124 15.10 22.62 -32.83
N PRO A 125 13.81 22.83 -33.16
CA PRO A 125 13.41 23.95 -34.03
C PRO A 125 13.78 25.30 -33.39
N GLU A 126 13.61 25.42 -32.06
CA GLU A 126 14.11 26.52 -31.24
C GLU A 126 14.98 25.91 -30.14
N ALA A 127 16.30 26.12 -30.27
CA ALA A 127 17.26 25.49 -29.38
C ALA A 127 17.25 26.16 -27.99
N PRO A 128 17.05 25.41 -26.89
CA PRO A 128 17.25 25.95 -25.56
C PRO A 128 18.73 26.12 -25.25
N ASP A 129 19.03 26.71 -24.09
CA ASP A 129 20.41 26.90 -23.62
C ASP A 129 21.21 25.59 -23.64
N MET A 130 22.52 25.69 -23.85
CA MET A 130 23.45 24.56 -23.98
C MET A 130 23.37 23.61 -22.75
N GLU A 131 23.18 24.16 -21.54
CA GLU A 131 23.03 23.38 -20.33
C GLU A 131 21.79 22.48 -20.35
N ILE A 132 20.68 23.01 -20.88
CA ILE A 132 19.40 22.26 -21.01
C ILE A 132 19.58 21.13 -22.04
N GLN A 133 20.22 21.42 -23.18
CA GLN A 133 20.52 20.41 -24.20
C GLN A 133 21.39 19.27 -23.66
N GLN A 134 22.42 19.58 -22.87
CA GLN A 134 23.24 18.56 -22.20
C GLN A 134 22.44 17.70 -21.21
N LYS A 135 21.60 18.31 -20.40
CA LYS A 135 20.72 17.57 -19.46
C LYS A 135 19.71 16.68 -20.19
N ALA A 136 19.12 17.17 -21.28
CA ALA A 136 18.20 16.40 -22.09
C ALA A 136 18.92 15.19 -22.76
N THR A 137 20.12 15.39 -23.29
CA THR A 137 20.94 14.32 -23.85
C THR A 137 21.31 13.28 -22.79
N ALA A 138 21.71 13.72 -21.59
CA ALA A 138 22.00 12.82 -20.48
C ALA A 138 20.78 12.01 -20.05
N ALA A 139 19.59 12.62 -20.06
CA ALA A 139 18.34 11.96 -19.70
C ALA A 139 17.90 10.86 -20.68
N LEU A 140 18.28 10.95 -21.95
CA LEU A 140 18.04 9.89 -22.94
C LEU A 140 18.60 8.54 -22.46
N SER A 141 19.80 8.54 -21.88
CA SER A 141 20.51 7.34 -21.42
C SER A 141 20.67 6.25 -22.49
N LEU A 142 20.62 6.62 -23.79
CA LEU A 142 20.96 5.74 -24.91
C LEU A 142 22.48 5.83 -25.19
N LYS A 143 23.06 4.72 -25.57
CA LYS A 143 24.50 4.64 -25.92
C LYS A 143 24.68 4.15 -27.33
N GLU A 144 25.58 4.79 -28.07
CA GLU A 144 26.04 4.32 -29.36
C GLU A 144 26.73 2.95 -29.20
N GLY A 145 26.66 2.11 -30.21
CA GLY A 145 27.16 0.73 -30.19
C GLY A 145 26.28 -0.28 -29.49
N THR A 146 25.14 0.13 -28.87
CA THR A 146 24.17 -0.80 -28.30
C THR A 146 23.14 -1.25 -29.35
N PRO A 147 22.48 -2.42 -29.16
CA PRO A 147 21.45 -2.87 -30.08
C PRO A 147 20.29 -1.87 -30.20
N LEU A 148 19.82 -1.62 -31.41
CA LEU A 148 18.60 -0.81 -31.62
C LEU A 148 17.37 -1.61 -31.18
N ARG A 149 16.78 -1.22 -30.08
CA ARG A 149 15.50 -1.79 -29.57
C ARG A 149 14.44 -0.70 -29.53
N SER A 150 13.26 -1.02 -30.10
CA SER A 150 12.16 -0.05 -30.13
C SER A 150 11.68 0.34 -28.72
N GLU A 151 11.59 -0.62 -27.82
CA GLU A 151 11.21 -0.39 -26.42
C GLU A 151 12.18 0.59 -25.73
N GLU A 152 13.50 0.34 -25.84
CA GLU A 152 14.51 1.19 -25.22
C GLU A 152 14.54 2.59 -25.84
N THR A 153 14.31 2.70 -27.15
CA THR A 153 14.23 3.98 -27.85
C THR A 153 13.01 4.80 -27.38
N LEU A 154 11.85 4.15 -27.19
CA LEU A 154 10.64 4.79 -26.64
C LEU A 154 10.82 5.17 -25.16
N ALA A 155 11.42 4.29 -24.38
CA ALA A 155 11.72 4.58 -22.98
C ALA A 155 12.70 5.77 -22.85
N ALA A 156 13.72 5.83 -23.69
CA ALA A 156 14.66 6.95 -23.76
C ALA A 156 13.97 8.26 -24.13
N GLN A 157 13.11 8.24 -25.14
CA GLN A 157 12.29 9.39 -25.51
C GLN A 157 11.46 9.88 -24.31
N THR A 158 10.81 8.95 -23.58
CA THR A 158 10.00 9.28 -22.42
C THR A 158 10.84 9.87 -21.29
N ARG A 159 12.01 9.28 -20.99
CA ARG A 159 12.94 9.83 -19.98
C ARG A 159 13.36 11.26 -20.31
N MET A 160 13.72 11.52 -21.58
CA MET A 160 14.10 12.86 -22.06
C MET A 160 12.96 13.86 -21.89
N ILE A 161 11.75 13.53 -22.36
CA ILE A 161 10.61 14.46 -22.30
C ILE A 161 10.17 14.75 -20.87
N VAL A 162 10.20 13.77 -19.99
CA VAL A 162 9.89 13.95 -18.56
C VAL A 162 10.93 14.85 -17.85
N ALA A 163 12.15 14.97 -18.38
CA ALA A 163 13.16 15.84 -17.79
C ALA A 163 12.92 17.35 -18.08
N PHE A 164 12.34 17.72 -19.20
CA PHE A 164 12.14 19.12 -19.59
C PHE A 164 11.28 19.93 -18.61
N PRO A 165 10.16 19.43 -18.08
CA PRO A 165 9.37 20.15 -17.08
C PRO A 165 10.13 20.49 -15.79
N GLU A 166 11.17 19.73 -15.44
CA GLU A 166 12.05 20.05 -14.30
C GLU A 166 13.04 21.19 -14.59
N MET A 167 13.20 21.52 -15.87
CA MET A 167 14.12 22.54 -16.35
C MET A 167 13.42 23.81 -16.85
N GLY A 168 12.12 23.96 -16.54
CA GLY A 168 11.34 25.14 -16.94
C GLY A 168 10.62 25.02 -18.28
N TYR A 169 10.53 23.84 -18.88
CA TYR A 169 9.87 23.61 -20.18
C TYR A 169 8.68 22.65 -20.05
N PRO A 170 7.57 23.04 -19.40
CA PRO A 170 6.42 22.15 -19.16
C PRO A 170 5.66 21.71 -20.40
N LEU A 171 5.85 22.41 -21.53
CA LEU A 171 5.16 22.14 -22.80
C LEU A 171 6.02 21.37 -23.81
N ALA A 172 7.18 20.88 -23.38
CA ALA A 172 8.08 20.14 -24.26
C ALA A 172 7.41 18.85 -24.76
N ARG A 173 7.56 18.59 -26.06
CA ARG A 173 7.06 17.39 -26.72
C ARG A 173 8.02 16.95 -27.83
N VAL A 174 8.02 15.66 -28.14
CA VAL A 174 8.65 15.17 -29.37
C VAL A 174 7.65 15.37 -30.50
N GLU A 175 8.04 16.15 -31.50
CA GLU A 175 7.24 16.38 -32.70
C GLU A 175 7.39 15.22 -33.67
N ASP A 176 8.61 14.71 -33.82
CA ASP A 176 8.86 13.57 -34.69
C ASP A 176 10.08 12.77 -34.21
N ARG A 177 10.15 11.52 -34.64
CA ARG A 177 11.25 10.60 -34.38
C ARG A 177 11.63 9.87 -35.67
N ASN A 178 12.79 10.18 -36.18
CA ASN A 178 13.32 9.58 -37.40
C ASN A 178 14.30 8.46 -37.04
N ILE A 179 14.07 7.27 -37.55
CA ILE A 179 14.99 6.13 -37.44
C ILE A 179 15.43 5.76 -38.85
N ILE A 180 16.71 5.95 -39.13
CA ILE A 180 17.32 5.64 -40.42
C ILE A 180 18.20 4.40 -40.24
N VAL A 181 17.84 3.34 -40.96
CA VAL A 181 18.52 2.05 -40.92
C VAL A 181 19.44 1.94 -42.13
N ASP A 182 20.75 1.75 -41.90
CA ASP A 182 21.75 1.48 -42.94
C ASP A 182 22.02 -0.03 -43.03
N HIS A 183 21.59 -0.63 -44.13
CA HIS A 183 21.76 -2.05 -44.37
C HIS A 183 23.20 -2.42 -44.75
N ALA A 184 24.03 -1.47 -45.27
CA ALA A 184 25.38 -1.73 -45.64
C ALA A 184 26.32 -1.85 -44.44
N THR A 185 26.14 -0.97 -43.46
CA THR A 185 26.90 -0.95 -42.20
C THR A 185 26.24 -1.75 -41.06
N GLN A 186 24.99 -2.19 -41.23
CA GLN A 186 24.17 -2.85 -40.22
C GLN A 186 24.00 -1.99 -38.95
N THR A 187 23.85 -0.70 -39.15
CA THR A 187 23.66 0.29 -38.09
C THR A 187 22.37 1.08 -38.28
N ALA A 188 21.98 1.83 -37.24
CA ALA A 188 20.86 2.76 -37.34
C ALA A 188 21.15 4.05 -36.58
N SER A 189 20.69 5.16 -37.15
CA SER A 189 20.71 6.48 -36.50
C SER A 189 19.32 6.84 -36.05
N VAL A 190 19.22 7.41 -34.83
CA VAL A 190 17.97 7.89 -34.26
C VAL A 190 18.04 9.40 -34.07
N GLU A 191 17.07 10.11 -34.61
CA GLU A 191 16.93 11.55 -34.45
C GLU A 191 15.59 11.86 -33.79
N PHE A 192 15.60 12.62 -32.68
CA PHE A 192 14.42 13.13 -32.00
C PHE A 192 14.27 14.61 -32.32
N ILE A 193 13.17 15.01 -32.92
CA ILE A 193 12.82 16.43 -33.14
C ILE A 193 11.98 16.88 -31.94
N VAL A 194 12.52 17.78 -31.13
CA VAL A 194 11.93 18.19 -29.85
C VAL A 194 11.55 19.66 -29.87
N ALA A 195 10.27 19.96 -29.84
CA ALA A 195 9.77 21.28 -29.54
C ALA A 195 9.73 21.48 -28.03
N THR A 196 10.56 22.35 -27.50
CA THR A 196 10.62 22.67 -26.07
C THR A 196 9.43 23.49 -25.59
N GLY A 197 8.86 24.29 -26.48
CA GLY A 197 7.96 25.37 -26.11
C GLY A 197 8.67 26.47 -25.31
N PRO A 198 7.93 27.48 -24.82
CA PRO A 198 8.53 28.60 -24.11
C PRO A 198 9.06 28.20 -22.73
N HIS A 199 10.17 28.80 -22.33
CA HIS A 199 10.64 28.73 -20.95
C HIS A 199 9.62 29.36 -20.03
N THR A 200 9.22 28.65 -18.98
CA THR A 200 8.06 29.00 -18.14
C THR A 200 8.49 29.25 -16.71
N ARG A 201 7.91 30.27 -16.10
CA ARG A 201 8.03 30.61 -14.68
C ARG A 201 6.70 30.42 -13.99
N PHE A 202 6.71 30.10 -12.70
CA PHE A 202 5.50 29.97 -11.91
C PHE A 202 4.79 31.33 -11.73
N GLY A 203 3.53 31.38 -12.09
CA GLY A 203 2.57 32.36 -11.65
C GLY A 203 1.89 31.98 -10.34
N ALA A 204 0.70 32.51 -10.10
CA ALA A 204 -0.13 32.20 -8.95
C ALA A 204 -0.78 30.80 -9.08
N ALA A 205 -1.04 30.15 -7.95
CA ALA A 205 -1.95 29.01 -7.91
C ALA A 205 -3.40 29.52 -7.82
N ARG A 206 -4.24 29.14 -8.80
CA ARG A 206 -5.66 29.50 -8.83
C ARG A 206 -6.51 28.27 -8.51
N PHE A 207 -7.24 28.35 -7.39
CA PHE A 207 -8.11 27.27 -6.92
C PHE A 207 -9.56 27.53 -7.34
N GLU A 208 -10.17 26.56 -8.01
CA GLU A 208 -11.56 26.57 -8.48
C GLU A 208 -12.32 25.36 -7.90
N GLY A 209 -13.66 25.50 -7.75
CA GLY A 209 -14.53 24.42 -7.28
C GLY A 209 -14.58 24.24 -5.77
N LEU A 210 -14.18 25.25 -5.00
CA LEU A 210 -14.27 25.27 -3.55
C LEU A 210 -15.68 25.66 -3.09
N SER A 211 -16.21 24.97 -2.10
CA SER A 211 -17.50 25.24 -1.47
C SER A 211 -17.39 25.38 0.05
N SER A 212 -16.69 24.50 0.71
CA SER A 212 -16.54 24.45 2.16
C SER A 212 -15.09 24.53 2.64
N VAL A 213 -14.13 24.35 1.72
CA VAL A 213 -12.70 24.41 2.03
C VAL A 213 -12.20 25.84 1.83
N ASN A 214 -11.54 26.40 2.83
CA ASN A 214 -10.98 27.75 2.77
C ASN A 214 -9.79 27.81 1.80
N ARG A 215 -9.83 28.76 0.86
CA ARG A 215 -8.74 29.00 -0.10
C ARG A 215 -7.39 29.21 0.57
N ALA A 216 -7.33 30.02 1.62
CA ALA A 216 -6.10 30.31 2.38
C ALA A 216 -5.43 29.06 2.98
N TYR A 217 -6.20 28.00 3.26
CA TYR A 217 -5.66 26.71 3.69
C TYR A 217 -4.86 26.04 2.57
N LEU A 218 -5.38 26.06 1.34
CA LEU A 218 -4.73 25.46 0.17
C LEU A 218 -3.52 26.28 -0.30
N GLU A 219 -3.59 27.59 -0.23
CA GLU A 219 -2.48 28.49 -0.59
C GLU A 219 -1.23 28.21 0.25
N ARG A 220 -1.39 27.85 1.53
CA ARG A 220 -0.27 27.43 2.39
C ARG A 220 0.41 26.14 1.95
N MET A 221 -0.23 25.31 1.12
CA MET A 221 0.35 24.08 0.57
C MET A 221 1.22 24.33 -0.66
N VAL A 222 1.11 25.51 -1.28
CA VAL A 222 1.92 25.91 -2.42
C VAL A 222 3.35 26.22 -1.95
N THR A 223 4.34 25.56 -2.57
CA THR A 223 5.76 25.67 -2.16
C THR A 223 6.62 26.46 -3.11
N TRP A 224 6.08 26.89 -4.25
CA TRP A 224 6.81 27.77 -5.16
C TRP A 224 6.51 29.24 -4.89
N GLN A 225 7.45 30.08 -5.26
CA GLN A 225 7.27 31.53 -5.30
C GLN A 225 6.99 31.95 -6.74
N LYS A 226 6.11 32.95 -6.90
CA LYS A 226 5.82 33.59 -8.17
C LYS A 226 7.13 34.08 -8.82
N GLY A 227 7.29 33.89 -10.15
CA GLY A 227 8.47 34.27 -10.90
C GLY A 227 9.63 33.27 -10.86
N THR A 228 9.58 32.23 -10.00
CA THR A 228 10.61 31.17 -10.01
C THR A 228 10.42 30.23 -11.21
N VAL A 229 11.51 29.62 -11.68
CA VAL A 229 11.47 28.67 -12.79
C VAL A 229 10.51 27.52 -12.47
N TYR A 230 9.72 27.13 -13.46
CA TYR A 230 8.80 26.00 -13.35
C TYR A 230 9.55 24.69 -13.05
N ALA A 231 8.99 23.87 -12.16
CA ALA A 231 9.49 22.54 -11.88
C ALA A 231 8.30 21.62 -11.56
N GLN A 232 8.16 20.54 -12.33
CA GLN A 232 7.04 19.60 -12.24
C GLN A 232 6.92 18.97 -10.85
N LYS A 233 8.04 18.66 -10.19
CA LYS A 233 8.06 18.13 -8.83
C LYS A 233 7.30 18.99 -7.82
N LYS A 234 7.33 20.32 -7.96
CA LYS A 234 6.58 21.22 -7.05
C LYS A 234 5.07 21.12 -7.30
N VAL A 235 4.66 20.95 -8.55
CA VAL A 235 3.25 20.74 -8.93
C VAL A 235 2.75 19.38 -8.43
N ASP A 236 3.56 18.34 -8.62
CA ASP A 236 3.23 16.98 -8.15
C ASP A 236 3.19 16.92 -6.62
N ALA A 237 4.08 17.65 -5.94
CA ALA A 237 4.05 17.78 -4.48
C ALA A 237 2.76 18.46 -3.99
N LEU A 238 2.28 19.53 -4.68
CA LEU A 238 0.98 20.14 -4.36
C LEU A 238 -0.16 19.14 -4.58
N ARG A 239 -0.18 18.44 -5.72
CA ARG A 239 -1.19 17.42 -6.01
C ARG A 239 -1.22 16.33 -4.95
N SER A 240 -0.06 15.82 -4.55
CA SER A 240 0.06 14.80 -3.51
C SER A 240 -0.44 15.29 -2.16
N ARG A 241 -0.11 16.53 -1.77
CA ARG A 241 -0.63 17.13 -0.52
C ARG A 241 -2.13 17.27 -0.53
N LEU A 242 -2.70 17.80 -1.63
CA LEU A 242 -4.15 17.94 -1.79
C LEU A 242 -4.85 16.58 -1.70
N SER A 243 -4.30 15.56 -2.38
CA SER A 243 -4.81 14.19 -2.32
C SER A 243 -4.73 13.61 -0.90
N GLY A 244 -3.62 13.82 -0.20
CA GLY A 244 -3.41 13.36 1.18
C GLY A 244 -4.37 13.95 2.21
N THR A 245 -5.04 15.09 1.91
CA THR A 245 -6.07 15.66 2.79
C THR A 245 -7.34 14.81 2.85
N GLY A 246 -7.64 14.04 1.81
CA GLY A 246 -8.92 13.32 1.66
C GLY A 246 -10.14 14.22 1.46
N LEU A 247 -9.93 15.53 1.26
CA LEU A 247 -11.02 16.52 1.10
C LEU A 247 -11.60 16.55 -0.32
N PHE A 248 -10.86 16.03 -1.31
CA PHE A 248 -11.22 16.14 -2.72
C PHE A 248 -11.34 14.76 -3.35
N ARG A 249 -12.39 14.56 -4.15
CA ARG A 249 -12.58 13.35 -4.98
C ARG A 249 -11.96 13.49 -6.38
N SER A 250 -11.73 14.73 -6.85
CA SER A 250 -11.04 15.03 -8.10
C SER A 250 -10.12 16.22 -7.91
N ILE A 251 -8.90 16.09 -8.42
CA ILE A 251 -7.84 17.09 -8.36
C ILE A 251 -7.21 17.15 -9.76
N GLN A 252 -7.52 18.21 -10.49
CA GLN A 252 -6.88 18.53 -11.77
C GLN A 252 -5.92 19.70 -11.57
N VAL A 253 -4.65 19.52 -11.89
CA VAL A 253 -3.65 20.59 -11.84
C VAL A 253 -3.08 20.75 -13.25
N THR A 254 -3.30 21.90 -13.85
CA THR A 254 -2.91 22.23 -15.22
C THR A 254 -2.23 23.58 -15.25
N LEU A 255 -1.36 23.78 -16.25
CA LEU A 255 -0.81 25.09 -16.58
C LEU A 255 -1.89 25.91 -17.28
N ALA A 256 -2.05 27.17 -16.89
CA ALA A 256 -2.98 28.06 -17.58
C ALA A 256 -2.49 28.39 -19.00
N GLU A 257 -3.43 28.47 -19.94
CA GLU A 257 -3.16 28.91 -21.30
C GLU A 257 -2.95 30.44 -21.31
N GLN A 258 -1.71 30.86 -21.22
CA GLN A 258 -1.29 32.25 -21.21
C GLN A 258 -0.09 32.42 -22.14
N GLU A 259 0.01 33.50 -22.88
CA GLU A 259 1.15 33.77 -23.79
C GLU A 259 2.36 34.42 -23.09
N SER A 260 2.42 34.42 -21.76
CA SER A 260 3.52 35.00 -21.01
C SER A 260 4.46 33.91 -20.48
N GLU A 261 5.72 34.26 -20.23
CA GLU A 261 6.67 33.35 -19.56
C GLU A 261 6.19 32.95 -18.16
N GLU A 262 5.55 33.88 -17.44
CA GLU A 262 4.94 33.62 -16.15
C GLU A 262 3.52 33.08 -16.36
N ARG A 263 3.27 31.83 -15.95
CA ARG A 263 2.00 31.15 -16.12
C ARG A 263 1.41 30.70 -14.79
N ASP A 264 0.13 30.96 -14.62
CA ASP A 264 -0.60 30.49 -13.45
C ASP A 264 -0.82 28.98 -13.48
N ILE A 265 -0.89 28.40 -12.30
CA ILE A 265 -1.25 26.99 -12.14
C ILE A 265 -2.72 26.93 -11.75
N LEU A 266 -3.53 26.37 -12.64
CA LEU A 266 -4.97 26.19 -12.43
C LEU A 266 -5.22 24.87 -11.71
N VAL A 267 -5.82 24.94 -10.52
CA VAL A 267 -6.16 23.81 -9.67
C VAL A 267 -7.66 23.69 -9.58
N ARG A 268 -8.24 22.79 -10.38
CA ARG A 268 -9.68 22.48 -10.35
C ARG A 268 -9.94 21.34 -9.39
N LEU A 269 -10.81 21.58 -8.43
CA LEU A 269 -11.10 20.70 -7.31
C LEU A 269 -12.59 20.35 -7.29
N VAL A 270 -12.87 19.11 -6.91
CA VAL A 270 -14.24 18.69 -6.58
C VAL A 270 -14.21 18.12 -5.17
N GLU A 271 -14.87 18.81 -4.24
CA GLU A 271 -14.89 18.40 -2.84
C GLU A 271 -15.55 17.04 -2.64
N ASN A 272 -15.02 16.28 -1.69
CA ASN A 272 -15.57 15.00 -1.24
C ASN A 272 -16.63 15.23 -0.14
N LYS A 273 -17.42 14.23 0.16
CA LYS A 273 -18.24 14.23 1.39
C LYS A 273 -17.32 14.17 2.60
N HIS A 274 -17.50 15.08 3.57
CA HIS A 274 -16.57 15.21 4.70
C HIS A 274 -16.91 14.28 5.88
N ARG A 275 -18.08 13.65 5.88
CA ARG A 275 -18.53 12.77 6.97
C ARG A 275 -18.30 11.31 6.62
N THR A 276 -17.85 10.55 7.62
CA THR A 276 -17.70 9.09 7.54
C THR A 276 -18.23 8.49 8.83
N ILE A 277 -18.94 7.38 8.71
CA ILE A 277 -19.36 6.54 9.83
C ILE A 277 -18.59 5.23 9.67
N GLY A 278 -17.95 4.78 10.74
CA GLY A 278 -17.31 3.46 10.84
C GLY A 278 -18.02 2.62 11.89
N LEU A 279 -18.19 1.34 11.60
CA LEU A 279 -18.69 0.33 12.53
C LEU A 279 -17.80 -0.90 12.39
N SER A 280 -17.43 -1.49 13.53
CA SER A 280 -16.72 -2.76 13.59
C SER A 280 -17.21 -3.60 14.76
N ALA A 281 -16.97 -4.91 14.67
CA ALA A 281 -17.25 -5.86 15.74
C ALA A 281 -16.15 -6.90 15.80
N GLY A 282 -15.85 -7.38 16.99
CA GLY A 282 -14.87 -8.41 17.27
C GLY A 282 -15.34 -9.35 18.37
N TYR A 283 -14.68 -10.50 18.48
CA TYR A 283 -14.90 -11.44 19.57
C TYR A 283 -13.59 -12.11 19.95
N ALA A 284 -13.34 -12.21 21.24
CA ALA A 284 -12.27 -13.04 21.77
C ALA A 284 -12.77 -13.79 23.01
N THR A 285 -12.33 -15.04 23.18
CA THR A 285 -12.70 -15.82 24.37
C THR A 285 -12.09 -15.27 25.65
N SER A 286 -11.10 -14.39 25.55
CA SER A 286 -10.45 -13.71 26.67
C SER A 286 -11.11 -12.38 27.05
N ASP A 287 -11.76 -11.69 26.10
CA ASP A 287 -12.18 -10.30 26.26
C ASP A 287 -13.70 -10.12 25.98
N GLY A 288 -14.37 -11.20 25.55
CA GLY A 288 -15.78 -11.20 25.20
C GLY A 288 -16.09 -10.58 23.84
N LEU A 289 -17.33 -10.16 23.66
CA LEU A 289 -17.80 -9.45 22.46
C LEU A 289 -17.38 -7.98 22.54
N SER A 290 -16.87 -7.44 21.42
CA SER A 290 -16.55 -6.02 21.30
C SER A 290 -17.21 -5.41 20.06
N SER A 291 -17.52 -4.13 20.13
CA SER A 291 -18.03 -3.33 19.01
C SER A 291 -17.49 -1.91 19.08
N ASP A 292 -17.18 -1.35 17.90
CA ASP A 292 -16.77 0.03 17.77
C ASP A 292 -17.73 0.78 16.86
N ALA A 293 -18.03 2.02 17.22
CA ALA A 293 -18.72 2.97 16.38
C ALA A 293 -17.89 4.25 16.29
N SER A 294 -17.75 4.81 15.11
CA SER A 294 -17.04 6.07 14.93
C SER A 294 -17.77 7.00 13.97
N TRP A 295 -17.66 8.29 14.24
CA TRP A 295 -18.09 9.35 13.36
C TRP A 295 -16.95 10.32 13.14
N GLN A 296 -16.67 10.63 11.89
CA GLN A 296 -15.60 11.54 11.49
C GLN A 296 -16.13 12.67 10.62
N HIS A 297 -15.68 13.90 10.89
CA HIS A 297 -15.83 15.04 9.99
C HIS A 297 -14.46 15.60 9.62
N ARG A 298 -14.11 15.62 8.31
CA ARG A 298 -12.75 15.95 7.82
C ARG A 298 -12.47 17.41 7.54
N ASN A 299 -13.43 18.29 7.72
CA ASN A 299 -13.30 19.72 7.43
C ASN A 299 -14.27 20.55 8.29
N ILE A 300 -14.18 20.42 9.62
CA ILE A 300 -15.21 20.96 10.51
C ILE A 300 -15.21 22.51 10.54
N PHE A 301 -14.03 23.14 10.35
CA PHE A 301 -13.87 24.59 10.34
C PHE A 301 -13.38 25.16 9.01
N GLY A 302 -13.29 24.36 7.95
CA GLY A 302 -12.91 24.78 6.61
C GLY A 302 -11.42 24.71 6.28
N ASN A 303 -10.54 24.38 7.23
CA ASN A 303 -9.09 24.27 6.99
C ASN A 303 -8.58 22.83 7.11
N GLY A 304 -9.44 21.86 6.78
CA GLY A 304 -9.10 20.43 6.85
C GLY A 304 -9.01 19.89 8.28
N GLU A 305 -9.54 20.59 9.27
CA GLU A 305 -9.61 20.10 10.63
C GLU A 305 -10.50 18.86 10.71
N ARG A 306 -9.97 17.80 11.31
CA ARG A 306 -10.63 16.49 11.42
C ARG A 306 -11.11 16.27 12.85
N LEU A 307 -12.42 16.18 13.04
CA LEU A 307 -13.02 15.73 14.29
C LEU A 307 -13.41 14.26 14.15
N LEU A 308 -12.89 13.43 15.04
CA LEU A 308 -13.24 12.02 15.18
C LEU A 308 -13.88 11.83 16.57
N ILE A 309 -15.05 11.22 16.60
CA ILE A 309 -15.71 10.76 17.83
C ILE A 309 -15.84 9.24 17.69
N GLY A 310 -15.35 8.50 18.68
CA GLY A 310 -15.37 7.04 18.73
C GLY A 310 -16.01 6.56 20.02
N ALA A 311 -16.77 5.48 19.93
CA ALA A 311 -17.27 4.72 21.08
C ALA A 311 -16.80 3.27 20.92
N HIS A 312 -16.21 2.71 21.96
CA HIS A 312 -15.85 1.31 22.08
C HIS A 312 -16.70 0.68 23.19
N LEU A 313 -17.29 -0.47 22.90
CA LEU A 313 -18.11 -1.23 23.83
C LEU A 313 -17.63 -2.68 23.82
N ALA A 314 -17.06 -3.13 24.94
CA ALA A 314 -16.68 -4.50 25.18
C ALA A 314 -17.12 -4.92 26.58
N GLU A 315 -17.07 -6.22 26.90
CA GLU A 315 -17.40 -6.72 28.23
C GLU A 315 -16.47 -6.14 29.29
N ILE A 316 -15.19 -6.01 28.96
CA ILE A 316 -14.13 -5.55 29.88
C ILE A 316 -13.82 -4.06 29.77
N GLU A 317 -14.30 -3.36 28.74
CA GLU A 317 -14.03 -1.93 28.53
C GLU A 317 -15.19 -1.24 27.80
N GLN A 318 -15.61 -0.08 28.31
CA GLN A 318 -16.46 0.87 27.56
C GLN A 318 -15.74 2.20 27.51
N SER A 319 -15.57 2.77 26.31
CA SER A 319 -14.91 4.06 26.18
C SER A 319 -15.56 4.98 25.14
N LEU A 320 -15.46 6.29 25.41
CA LEU A 320 -15.83 7.36 24.49
C LEU A 320 -14.60 8.23 24.27
N THR A 321 -14.24 8.46 23.01
CA THR A 321 -13.07 9.25 22.63
C THR A 321 -13.48 10.36 21.66
N ALA A 322 -12.94 11.56 21.84
CA ALA A 322 -13.06 12.64 20.88
C ALA A 322 -11.68 13.19 20.56
N ARG A 323 -11.34 13.30 19.26
CA ARG A 323 -10.07 13.81 18.78
C ARG A 323 -10.27 14.85 17.69
N LEU A 324 -9.66 16.04 17.88
CA LEU A 324 -9.62 17.13 16.92
C LEU A 324 -8.19 17.29 16.42
N ASP A 325 -7.97 17.06 15.13
CA ASP A 325 -6.70 17.31 14.46
C ASP A 325 -6.77 18.60 13.65
N LYS A 326 -5.76 19.46 13.76
CA LYS A 326 -5.54 20.63 12.93
C LYS A 326 -4.26 20.44 12.10
N PRO A 327 -4.39 19.95 10.85
CA PRO A 327 -3.25 19.70 9.98
C PRO A 327 -2.57 20.99 9.53
N ASN A 328 -1.32 20.88 9.13
CA ASN A 328 -0.48 21.99 8.66
C ASN A 328 -0.42 23.18 9.65
N PHE A 329 -0.41 22.87 10.95
CA PHE A 329 -0.36 23.89 12.00
C PHE A 329 1.03 24.54 12.05
N LYS A 330 1.09 25.84 11.72
CA LYS A 330 2.31 26.67 11.60
C LYS A 330 3.32 26.18 10.55
N ARG A 331 3.40 24.90 10.25
CA ARG A 331 4.30 24.30 9.27
C ARG A 331 3.57 23.21 8.49
N LEU A 332 3.99 22.96 7.25
CA LEU A 332 3.54 21.79 6.49
C LEU A 332 3.97 20.50 7.24
N ASP A 333 3.18 19.46 7.08
CA ASP A 333 3.43 18.13 7.67
C ASP A 333 3.48 18.12 9.22
N GLN A 334 2.92 19.15 9.87
CA GLN A 334 2.74 19.25 11.32
C GLN A 334 1.27 19.34 11.68
N THR A 335 0.81 18.50 12.58
CA THR A 335 -0.58 18.47 13.08
C THR A 335 -0.59 18.86 14.56
N LEU A 336 -1.41 19.84 14.93
CA LEU A 336 -1.79 20.05 16.32
C LEU A 336 -3.03 19.17 16.58
N PHE A 337 -3.01 18.40 17.65
CA PHE A 337 -4.17 17.60 18.05
C PHE A 337 -4.61 17.88 19.48
N LEU A 338 -5.90 17.75 19.71
CA LEU A 338 -6.55 17.71 21.01
C LEU A 338 -7.34 16.38 21.07
N GLU A 339 -7.13 15.63 22.12
CA GLU A 339 -7.81 14.35 22.34
C GLU A 339 -8.31 14.29 23.78
N THR A 340 -9.51 13.76 23.97
CA THR A 340 -10.07 13.48 25.29
C THR A 340 -10.78 12.13 25.26
N SER A 341 -10.70 11.39 26.34
CA SER A 341 -11.46 10.15 26.50
C SER A 341 -12.05 10.01 27.89
N ALA A 342 -13.15 9.27 27.97
CA ALA A 342 -13.70 8.73 29.19
C ALA A 342 -13.80 7.20 29.03
N ARG A 343 -13.32 6.46 30.02
CA ARG A 343 -13.22 5.01 29.94
C ARG A 343 -13.62 4.37 31.27
N ASN A 344 -14.41 3.32 31.16
CA ASN A 344 -14.76 2.40 32.25
C ASN A 344 -14.17 1.04 31.90
N GLU A 345 -13.28 0.52 32.74
CA GLU A 345 -12.62 -0.78 32.59
C GLU A 345 -13.00 -1.67 33.76
N ASN A 346 -13.36 -2.92 33.46
CA ASN A 346 -13.66 -3.95 34.44
C ASN A 346 -12.88 -5.19 34.01
N THR A 347 -11.77 -5.44 34.66
CA THR A 347 -10.82 -6.52 34.35
C THR A 347 -10.55 -7.34 35.63
N ASP A 348 -9.96 -8.51 35.48
CA ASP A 348 -9.51 -9.32 36.62
C ASP A 348 -8.44 -8.60 37.47
N ALA A 349 -7.73 -7.61 36.90
CA ALA A 349 -6.70 -6.87 37.60
C ALA A 349 -7.21 -5.66 38.38
N TYR A 350 -8.26 -5.00 37.91
CA TYR A 350 -8.83 -3.79 38.50
C TYR A 350 -10.12 -3.35 37.82
N ASP A 351 -10.91 -2.59 38.55
CA ASP A 351 -11.97 -1.74 38.01
C ASP A 351 -11.47 -0.30 37.97
N ALA A 352 -11.66 0.41 36.87
CA ALA A 352 -11.20 1.77 36.72
C ALA A 352 -12.15 2.66 35.91
N LEU A 353 -12.52 3.81 36.50
CA LEU A 353 -13.14 4.91 35.75
C LEU A 353 -12.10 5.99 35.51
N THR A 354 -11.82 6.29 34.25
CA THR A 354 -10.83 7.31 33.87
C THR A 354 -11.40 8.37 32.97
N ALA A 355 -10.88 9.59 33.11
CA ALA A 355 -11.11 10.69 32.18
C ALA A 355 -9.75 11.34 31.87
N ASP A 356 -9.43 11.48 30.59
CA ASP A 356 -8.15 12.05 30.18
C ASP A 356 -8.29 13.13 29.10
N ALA A 357 -7.27 13.97 29.05
CA ALA A 357 -7.09 14.97 28.01
C ALA A 357 -5.62 15.03 27.57
N ARG A 358 -5.42 15.19 26.27
CA ARG A 358 -4.11 15.29 25.65
C ARG A 358 -4.10 16.39 24.62
N VAL A 359 -3.08 17.26 24.64
CA VAL A 359 -2.82 18.21 23.58
C VAL A 359 -1.38 18.05 23.10
N GLY A 360 -1.15 18.01 21.80
CA GLY A 360 0.18 17.77 21.30
C GLY A 360 0.39 18.12 19.85
N LEU A 361 1.64 18.03 19.45
CA LEU A 361 2.10 18.21 18.08
C LEU A 361 2.60 16.86 17.56
N GLU A 362 2.15 16.50 16.39
CA GLU A 362 2.69 15.40 15.59
C GLU A 362 3.30 15.99 14.32
N ARG A 363 4.52 15.59 13.97
CA ARG A 363 5.21 16.08 12.78
C ARG A 363 5.79 14.93 11.99
N LEU A 364 5.51 14.92 10.70
CA LEU A 364 6.15 14.05 9.74
C LEU A 364 7.54 14.64 9.40
N LEU A 365 8.59 13.99 9.88
CA LEU A 365 9.99 14.42 9.65
C LEU A 365 10.48 13.99 8.26
N THR A 366 10.09 12.79 7.84
CA THR A 366 10.26 12.24 6.51
C THR A 366 8.99 11.47 6.13
N LYS A 367 8.90 10.99 4.89
CA LYS A 367 7.75 10.16 4.48
C LYS A 367 7.49 8.93 5.36
N ASN A 368 8.51 8.46 6.07
CA ASN A 368 8.46 7.24 6.88
C ASN A 368 8.66 7.50 8.39
N ILE A 369 9.06 8.71 8.81
CA ILE A 369 9.38 9.01 10.20
C ILE A 369 8.46 10.13 10.71
N ALA A 370 7.71 9.84 11.76
CA ALA A 370 6.92 10.81 12.50
C ALA A 370 7.41 10.93 13.93
N ALA A 371 7.38 12.15 14.47
CA ALA A 371 7.66 12.42 15.87
C ALA A 371 6.47 13.15 16.51
N ASN A 372 6.19 12.86 17.77
CA ASN A 372 5.17 13.56 18.54
C ASN A 372 5.69 14.02 19.90
N LEU A 373 5.08 15.08 20.40
CA LEU A 373 5.27 15.59 21.76
C LEU A 373 3.92 16.12 22.25
N SER A 374 3.53 15.73 23.45
CA SER A 374 2.24 16.13 24.01
C SER A 374 2.30 16.41 25.51
N VAL A 375 1.31 17.15 25.99
CA VAL A 375 0.94 17.23 27.39
C VAL A 375 -0.29 16.36 27.58
N PHE A 376 -0.26 15.52 28.60
CA PHE A 376 -1.33 14.60 28.94
C PHE A 376 -1.71 14.78 30.40
N THR A 377 -3.00 14.70 30.70
CA THR A 377 -3.51 14.66 32.07
C THR A 377 -4.63 13.63 32.17
N GLN A 378 -4.72 12.94 33.30
CA GLN A 378 -5.74 11.93 33.55
C GLN A 378 -6.20 12.03 35.00
N TYR A 379 -7.51 11.91 35.21
CA TYR A 379 -8.12 11.54 36.47
C TYR A 379 -8.44 10.06 36.42
N ALA A 380 -8.12 9.33 37.47
CA ALA A 380 -8.44 7.92 37.60
C ALA A 380 -9.04 7.63 38.99
N ASP A 381 -10.10 6.83 38.98
CA ASP A 381 -10.72 6.22 40.14
C ASP A 381 -10.63 4.70 39.98
N ILE A 382 -9.76 4.07 40.77
CA ILE A 382 -9.42 2.65 40.65
C ILE A 382 -9.82 1.91 41.89
N THR A 383 -10.55 0.81 41.69
CA THR A 383 -10.86 -0.19 42.71
C THR A 383 -10.08 -1.46 42.36
N ASN A 384 -9.34 -2.00 43.32
CA ASN A 384 -8.73 -3.33 43.20
C ASN A 384 -8.96 -4.10 44.51
N SER A 385 -8.56 -5.38 44.56
CA SER A 385 -8.74 -6.27 45.70
C SER A 385 -8.19 -5.72 47.02
N ASP A 386 -7.22 -4.78 46.98
CA ASP A 386 -6.50 -4.32 48.18
C ASP A 386 -6.70 -2.83 48.54
N ASN A 387 -7.08 -1.94 47.60
CA ASN A 387 -7.20 -0.50 47.85
C ASN A 387 -7.92 0.28 46.77
N ASP A 388 -8.88 1.11 47.13
CA ASP A 388 -9.45 2.15 46.28
C ASP A 388 -8.47 3.32 46.16
N LYS A 389 -7.98 3.61 44.96
CA LYS A 389 -7.08 4.74 44.73
C LYS A 389 -7.66 5.73 43.73
N LYS A 390 -7.77 6.99 44.17
CA LYS A 390 -8.09 8.11 43.29
C LYS A 390 -6.85 8.95 43.09
N TYR A 391 -6.50 9.26 41.86
CA TYR A 391 -5.35 10.08 41.56
C TYR A 391 -5.53 10.94 40.33
N TRP A 392 -4.74 12.01 40.29
CA TRP A 392 -4.50 12.78 39.09
C TRP A 392 -3.07 12.51 38.63
N LEU A 393 -2.86 12.42 37.32
CA LEU A 393 -1.53 12.42 36.75
C LEU A 393 -1.39 13.47 35.65
N ALA A 394 -0.16 13.95 35.50
CA ALA A 394 0.27 14.78 34.40
C ALA A 394 1.53 14.18 33.77
N ALA A 395 1.58 14.10 32.46
CA ALA A 395 2.71 13.53 31.73
C ALA A 395 3.09 14.37 30.51
N LEU A 396 4.33 14.18 30.05
CA LEU A 396 4.86 14.76 28.82
C LEU A 396 5.29 13.66 27.83
N PRO A 397 4.34 12.91 27.24
CA PRO A 397 4.67 11.86 26.29
C PRO A 397 5.37 12.41 25.04
N ALA A 398 6.55 11.86 24.76
CA ALA A 398 7.28 12.07 23.51
C ALA A 398 7.42 10.73 22.78
N GLY A 399 7.31 10.74 21.47
CA GLY A 399 7.39 9.51 20.68
C GLY A 399 8.01 9.72 19.30
N ILE A 400 8.59 8.65 18.79
CA ILE A 400 9.08 8.53 17.42
C ILE A 400 8.53 7.25 16.84
N ARG A 401 7.98 7.34 15.62
CA ARG A 401 7.54 6.21 14.82
C ARG A 401 8.29 6.21 13.50
N TRP A 402 8.89 5.09 13.16
CA TRP A 402 9.48 4.84 11.86
C TRP A 402 8.78 3.64 11.22
N ASP A 403 8.13 3.85 10.08
CA ASP A 403 7.38 2.85 9.34
C ASP A 403 7.80 2.89 7.86
N ASN A 404 8.43 1.83 7.39
CA ASN A 404 8.74 1.62 5.98
C ASN A 404 8.10 0.35 5.42
N SER A 405 7.08 -0.19 6.13
CA SER A 405 6.31 -1.33 5.63
C SER A 405 5.59 -0.98 4.33
N ASN A 406 5.39 -1.97 3.48
CA ASN A 406 4.75 -1.79 2.18
C ASN A 406 3.22 -1.63 2.27
N ASP A 407 2.59 -2.08 3.33
CA ASP A 407 1.14 -1.97 3.59
C ASP A 407 0.89 -1.76 5.09
N ILE A 408 -0.19 -1.03 5.43
CA ILE A 408 -0.54 -0.72 6.83
C ILE A 408 -1.27 -1.89 7.50
N LEU A 409 -2.15 -2.58 6.78
CA LEU A 409 -3.04 -3.62 7.32
C LEU A 409 -2.51 -5.03 7.08
N ASP A 410 -1.77 -5.23 5.99
CA ASP A 410 -1.22 -6.53 5.60
C ASP A 410 0.24 -6.40 5.11
N PRO A 411 1.18 -6.03 5.99
CA PRO A 411 2.57 -5.85 5.60
C PRO A 411 3.24 -7.19 5.25
N THR A 412 3.88 -7.21 4.08
CA THR A 412 4.67 -8.36 3.60
C THR A 412 6.16 -8.08 3.55
N SER A 413 6.57 -6.82 3.66
CA SER A 413 7.98 -6.41 3.67
C SER A 413 8.19 -5.11 4.43
N GLY A 414 9.40 -4.91 4.93
CA GLY A 414 9.79 -3.72 5.69
C GLY A 414 9.73 -3.92 7.20
N PHE A 415 9.71 -2.82 7.93
CA PHE A 415 9.68 -2.84 9.39
C PHE A 415 8.96 -1.61 9.96
N ARG A 416 8.55 -1.73 11.22
CA ARG A 416 7.97 -0.66 12.04
C ARG A 416 8.72 -0.57 13.35
N VAL A 417 9.03 0.65 13.77
CA VAL A 417 9.65 0.96 15.07
C VAL A 417 8.81 2.04 15.72
N SER A 418 8.38 1.83 16.95
CA SER A 418 7.82 2.90 17.78
C SER A 418 8.53 2.93 19.11
N LEU A 419 8.96 4.12 19.51
CA LEU A 419 9.51 4.42 20.81
C LEU A 419 8.65 5.52 21.44
N THR A 420 8.21 5.30 22.66
CA THR A 420 7.48 6.29 23.46
C THR A 420 8.15 6.42 24.80
N SER A 421 8.27 7.65 25.31
CA SER A 421 8.77 7.91 26.66
C SER A 421 7.96 9.06 27.27
N ALA A 422 7.52 8.88 28.51
CA ALA A 422 6.60 9.79 29.18
C ALA A 422 7.06 10.01 30.63
N PRO A 423 7.79 11.10 30.92
CA PRO A 423 7.93 11.56 32.30
C PRO A 423 6.55 11.90 32.86
N THR A 424 6.23 11.32 33.99
CA THR A 424 4.88 11.35 34.58
C THR A 424 4.95 11.73 36.05
N PHE A 425 4.04 12.61 36.48
CA PHE A 425 3.84 13.00 37.86
C PHE A 425 2.45 12.52 38.31
N ILE A 426 2.38 11.89 39.46
CA ILE A 426 1.13 11.49 40.12
C ILE A 426 0.87 12.39 41.33
N PHE A 427 -0.40 12.75 41.49
CA PHE A 427 -0.92 13.56 42.60
C PHE A 427 -2.04 12.76 43.28
N ASN A 428 -1.69 12.03 44.37
CA ASN A 428 -2.61 11.22 45.14
C ASN A 428 -2.43 11.40 46.67
N GLY A 429 -2.06 12.62 47.09
CA GLY A 429 -1.65 12.93 48.48
C GLY A 429 -0.12 12.96 48.66
N SER A 430 0.62 12.10 48.04
CA SER A 430 2.06 12.22 47.78
C SER A 430 2.31 12.71 46.34
N LYS A 431 3.52 13.22 46.07
CA LYS A 431 3.95 13.63 44.73
C LYS A 431 4.99 12.63 44.25
N GLU A 432 4.56 11.71 43.40
CA GLU A 432 5.42 10.68 42.82
C GLU A 432 5.81 11.05 41.40
N PHE A 433 7.02 10.71 41.02
CA PHE A 433 7.54 10.91 39.68
C PHE A 433 8.09 9.59 39.13
N TYR A 434 7.74 9.28 37.86
CA TYR A 434 8.32 8.15 37.17
C TYR A 434 8.51 8.45 35.68
N LEU A 435 9.35 7.66 35.04
CA LEU A 435 9.51 7.63 33.59
C LEU A 435 8.95 6.32 33.04
N ARG A 436 7.86 6.41 32.25
CA ARG A 436 7.30 5.27 31.52
C ARG A 436 7.86 5.27 30.10
N SER A 437 8.53 4.20 29.69
CA SER A 437 9.08 4.04 28.35
C SER A 437 8.67 2.73 27.74
N GLU A 438 8.39 2.72 26.42
CA GLU A 438 8.00 1.53 25.69
C GLU A 438 8.57 1.56 24.28
N VAL A 439 9.07 0.42 23.82
CA VAL A 439 9.55 0.19 22.46
C VAL A 439 8.78 -0.98 21.84
N ASN A 440 8.31 -0.78 20.61
CA ASN A 440 7.74 -1.82 19.76
C ASN A 440 8.51 -1.87 18.44
N LEU A 441 8.94 -3.06 18.07
CA LEU A 441 9.66 -3.34 16.83
C LEU A 441 8.88 -4.43 16.10
N SER A 442 8.52 -4.23 14.83
CA SER A 442 7.94 -5.27 13.98
C SER A 442 8.72 -5.34 12.68
N GLY A 443 8.94 -6.55 12.16
CA GLY A 443 9.64 -6.77 10.92
C GLY A 443 8.91 -7.80 10.06
N TYR A 444 8.95 -7.60 8.74
CA TYR A 444 8.27 -8.42 7.75
C TYR A 444 9.24 -8.75 6.61
N TYR A 445 9.41 -10.03 6.33
CA TYR A 445 10.35 -10.49 5.32
C TYR A 445 9.71 -11.55 4.41
N PRO A 446 9.56 -11.28 3.11
CA PRO A 446 9.10 -12.27 2.16
C PRO A 446 10.20 -13.32 1.95
N LEU A 447 9.86 -14.60 2.07
CA LEU A 447 10.80 -15.72 1.90
C LEU A 447 10.95 -16.14 0.44
N ASP A 448 10.03 -15.69 -0.42
CA ASP A 448 9.97 -15.99 -1.85
C ASP A 448 9.68 -14.71 -2.68
N GLY A 449 9.90 -14.80 -4.01
CA GLY A 449 9.68 -13.67 -4.94
C GLY A 449 8.22 -13.27 -5.08
N ASP A 450 7.30 -14.22 -4.97
CA ASP A 450 5.86 -14.03 -5.14
C ASP A 450 5.17 -13.55 -3.85
N ARG A 451 5.91 -13.57 -2.71
CA ARG A 451 5.44 -13.20 -1.37
C ARG A 451 4.34 -14.12 -0.83
N ASP A 452 4.33 -15.37 -1.29
CA ASP A 452 3.40 -16.38 -0.79
C ASP A 452 3.77 -16.83 0.63
N PHE A 453 5.04 -16.65 1.01
CA PHE A 453 5.55 -16.94 2.35
C PHE A 453 6.16 -15.66 2.95
N VAL A 454 5.59 -15.18 4.06
CA VAL A 454 6.09 -14.00 4.78
C VAL A 454 6.40 -14.36 6.22
N LEU A 455 7.65 -14.13 6.63
CA LEU A 455 8.04 -14.17 8.04
C LEU A 455 7.72 -12.81 8.67
N ALA A 456 6.92 -12.81 9.75
CA ALA A 456 6.62 -11.63 10.54
C ALA A 456 7.06 -11.85 11.99
N ALA A 457 7.69 -10.84 12.58
CA ALA A 457 8.11 -10.88 13.97
C ALA A 457 7.86 -9.54 14.66
N ARG A 458 7.49 -9.58 15.95
CA ARG A 458 7.35 -8.40 16.81
C ARG A 458 8.11 -8.60 18.11
N VAL A 459 8.71 -7.53 18.60
CA VAL A 459 9.29 -7.43 19.95
C VAL A 459 8.69 -6.20 20.62
N ARG A 460 8.19 -6.38 21.86
CA ARG A 460 7.73 -5.30 22.72
C ARG A 460 8.54 -5.34 24.02
N ALA A 461 9.04 -4.18 24.46
CA ALA A 461 9.65 -4.01 25.76
C ALA A 461 9.21 -2.70 26.39
N GLY A 462 8.91 -2.74 27.69
CA GLY A 462 8.47 -1.56 28.44
C GLY A 462 9.08 -1.52 29.83
N SER A 463 9.22 -0.31 30.37
CA SER A 463 9.81 -0.04 31.68
C SER A 463 9.14 1.17 32.33
N VAL A 464 8.85 1.07 33.63
CA VAL A 464 8.53 2.18 34.51
C VAL A 464 9.68 2.31 35.52
N TYR A 465 10.37 3.41 35.44
CA TYR A 465 11.56 3.71 36.25
C TYR A 465 11.32 4.88 37.21
N GLY A 466 11.80 4.77 38.44
CA GLY A 466 11.82 5.88 39.43
C GLY A 466 10.67 5.90 40.42
N ILE A 467 9.84 4.84 40.47
CA ILE A 467 8.78 4.67 41.46
C ILE A 467 8.78 3.21 41.97
N SER A 468 8.41 2.99 43.22
CA SER A 468 8.29 1.63 43.75
C SER A 468 7.08 0.92 43.16
N PHE A 469 7.06 -0.42 43.22
CA PHE A 469 5.94 -1.22 42.71
C PHE A 469 4.64 -0.90 43.47
N ASP A 470 4.69 -0.76 44.79
CA ASP A 470 3.52 -0.52 45.64
C ASP A 470 2.92 0.89 45.46
N GLU A 471 3.77 1.87 45.14
CA GLU A 471 3.32 3.24 44.88
C GLU A 471 2.76 3.43 43.47
N LEU A 472 3.19 2.59 42.50
CA LEU A 472 2.71 2.66 41.11
C LEU A 472 1.27 2.15 41.04
N PRO A 473 0.29 2.99 40.63
CA PRO A 473 -1.10 2.56 40.49
C PRO A 473 -1.23 1.38 39.51
N THR A 474 -2.10 0.44 39.81
CA THR A 474 -2.27 -0.80 39.02
C THR A 474 -2.49 -0.52 37.54
N LYS A 475 -3.32 0.48 37.21
CA LYS A 475 -3.58 0.89 35.82
C LYS A 475 -2.34 1.38 35.07
N GLU A 476 -1.37 1.95 35.75
CA GLU A 476 -0.13 2.45 35.13
C GLU A 476 0.93 1.36 34.97
N ARG A 477 0.70 0.16 35.50
CA ARG A 477 1.57 -1.00 35.35
C ARG A 477 1.48 -1.59 33.94
N PHE A 478 2.44 -2.39 33.59
CA PHE A 478 2.38 -3.20 32.37
C PHE A 478 1.65 -4.51 32.62
N PHE A 479 0.90 -4.94 31.62
CA PHE A 479 0.22 -6.24 31.56
C PHE A 479 0.56 -6.95 30.25
N SER A 480 0.39 -8.27 30.22
CA SER A 480 0.61 -9.13 29.06
C SER A 480 -0.39 -10.29 29.05
N GLY A 481 -0.66 -10.83 27.86
CA GLY A 481 -1.68 -11.85 27.59
C GLY A 481 -2.85 -11.30 26.77
N GLY A 482 -3.54 -12.18 26.04
CA GLY A 482 -4.65 -11.82 25.15
C GLY A 482 -4.28 -11.70 23.66
N GLY A 483 -5.26 -11.42 22.83
CA GLY A 483 -5.16 -11.48 21.36
C GLY A 483 -4.21 -10.47 20.70
N GLY A 484 -3.90 -9.36 21.38
CA GLY A 484 -2.95 -8.33 20.90
C GLY A 484 -1.56 -8.39 21.56
N SER A 485 -1.31 -9.37 22.43
CA SER A 485 -0.10 -9.53 23.22
C SER A 485 0.46 -10.95 23.05
N VAL A 486 0.30 -11.84 23.99
CA VAL A 486 0.70 -13.25 23.95
C VAL A 486 -0.55 -14.11 23.83
N ARG A 487 -0.84 -14.61 22.64
CA ARG A 487 -2.01 -15.47 22.36
C ARG A 487 -1.87 -16.82 23.06
N GLY A 488 -3.00 -17.39 23.49
CA GLY A 488 -3.05 -18.60 24.26
C GLY A 488 -3.24 -18.38 25.76
N TYR A 489 -3.29 -17.11 26.20
CA TYR A 489 -3.60 -16.70 27.58
C TYR A 489 -4.75 -15.73 27.61
N GLY A 490 -5.40 -15.61 28.78
CA GLY A 490 -6.41 -14.62 29.03
C GLY A 490 -5.90 -13.18 28.93
N TYR A 491 -6.79 -12.22 28.87
CA TYR A 491 -6.45 -10.80 28.87
C TYR A 491 -5.76 -10.42 30.17
N GLN A 492 -4.56 -9.79 30.08
CA GLN A 492 -3.74 -9.40 31.22
C GLN A 492 -3.23 -10.55 32.12
N ASP A 493 -3.38 -11.79 31.72
CA ASP A 493 -3.25 -12.99 32.56
C ASP A 493 -1.81 -13.51 32.73
N ILE A 494 -0.80 -12.80 32.16
CA ILE A 494 0.62 -13.14 32.28
C ILE A 494 1.32 -12.16 33.21
N GLY A 495 1.98 -12.70 34.24
CA GLY A 495 2.80 -11.91 35.17
C GLY A 495 2.57 -12.25 36.63
N PRO A 496 2.96 -11.37 37.55
CA PRO A 496 2.74 -11.50 38.99
C PRO A 496 1.23 -11.52 39.31
N ARG A 497 0.88 -12.27 40.35
CA ARG A 497 -0.50 -12.42 40.85
C ARG A 497 -0.55 -12.14 42.34
N ASP A 498 -1.68 -11.67 42.80
CA ASP A 498 -1.97 -11.56 44.21
C ASP A 498 -2.30 -12.93 44.85
N PRO A 499 -2.49 -13.01 46.20
CA PRO A 499 -2.87 -14.24 46.88
C PRO A 499 -4.23 -14.82 46.45
N SER A 500 -5.10 -14.01 45.86
CA SER A 500 -6.42 -14.45 45.32
C SER A 500 -6.29 -15.07 43.92
N GLY A 501 -5.13 -14.85 43.27
CA GLY A 501 -4.82 -15.34 41.93
C GLY A 501 -5.07 -14.32 40.83
N ASP A 502 -5.44 -13.08 41.17
CA ASP A 502 -5.71 -12.01 40.21
C ASP A 502 -4.39 -11.36 39.71
N PRO A 503 -4.32 -10.93 38.43
CA PRO A 503 -3.12 -10.31 37.89
C PRO A 503 -2.90 -8.91 38.47
N ILE A 504 -1.69 -8.66 39.00
CA ILE A 504 -1.33 -7.36 39.58
C ILE A 504 -0.46 -6.48 38.66
N GLY A 505 -0.10 -6.99 37.47
CA GLY A 505 0.79 -6.28 36.55
C GLY A 505 2.22 -6.11 37.04
N GLY A 506 3.02 -5.28 36.37
CA GLY A 506 4.41 -5.06 36.71
C GLY A 506 4.96 -3.73 36.21
N ARG A 507 6.18 -3.38 36.70
CA ARG A 507 6.90 -2.19 36.24
C ARG A 507 7.57 -2.39 34.89
N SER A 508 7.75 -3.62 34.44
CA SER A 508 8.32 -3.86 33.11
C SER A 508 7.70 -5.05 32.40
N VAL A 509 7.81 -5.07 31.08
CA VAL A 509 7.26 -6.10 30.20
C VAL A 509 8.24 -6.42 29.09
N ALA A 510 8.31 -7.70 28.69
CA ALA A 510 8.95 -8.14 27.47
C ALA A 510 8.06 -9.14 26.75
N GLU A 511 7.85 -8.95 25.45
CA GLU A 511 7.09 -9.84 24.57
C GLU A 511 7.85 -10.06 23.27
N ILE A 512 7.68 -11.25 22.70
CA ILE A 512 8.14 -11.63 21.37
C ILE A 512 7.03 -12.41 20.67
N ASN A 513 6.73 -12.05 19.43
CA ASN A 513 5.74 -12.73 18.60
C ASN A 513 6.38 -13.10 17.27
N GLY A 514 6.09 -14.29 16.78
CA GLY A 514 6.58 -14.81 15.51
C GLY A 514 5.45 -15.46 14.72
N GLU A 515 5.31 -15.10 13.44
CA GLU A 515 4.33 -15.67 12.51
C GLU A 515 4.99 -16.07 11.20
N VAL A 516 4.54 -17.15 10.61
CA VAL A 516 4.77 -17.47 9.21
C VAL A 516 3.44 -17.35 8.48
N ARG A 517 3.30 -16.35 7.61
CA ARG A 517 2.09 -16.12 6.84
C ARG A 517 2.21 -16.82 5.51
N VAL A 518 1.33 -17.79 5.25
CA VAL A 518 1.32 -18.61 4.03
C VAL A 518 0.08 -18.25 3.22
N HIS A 519 0.25 -17.60 2.07
CA HIS A 519 -0.82 -17.29 1.15
C HIS A 519 -1.19 -18.54 0.33
N ILE A 520 -2.32 -19.18 0.64
CA ILE A 520 -2.82 -20.37 -0.07
C ILE A 520 -3.53 -19.96 -1.37
N SER A 521 -4.16 -18.80 -1.35
CA SER A 521 -4.84 -18.19 -2.51
C SER A 521 -4.87 -16.66 -2.36
N LYS A 522 -5.36 -15.95 -3.37
CA LYS A 522 -5.56 -14.49 -3.31
C LYS A 522 -6.46 -14.02 -2.16
N THR A 523 -7.27 -14.89 -1.61
CA THR A 523 -8.26 -14.56 -0.58
C THR A 523 -8.03 -15.27 0.75
N LEU A 524 -7.14 -16.27 0.81
CA LEU A 524 -6.98 -17.11 2.00
C LEU A 524 -5.51 -17.29 2.35
N SER A 525 -5.16 -17.04 3.63
CA SER A 525 -3.84 -17.36 4.18
C SER A 525 -3.96 -18.18 5.45
N LEU A 526 -2.96 -19.01 5.70
CA LEU A 526 -2.75 -19.78 6.92
C LEU A 526 -1.56 -19.19 7.67
N VAL A 527 -1.68 -19.06 9.00
CA VAL A 527 -0.68 -18.36 9.82
C VAL A 527 -0.37 -19.15 11.08
N PRO A 528 0.55 -20.12 11.05
CA PRO A 528 1.14 -20.67 12.27
C PRO A 528 1.92 -19.58 13.00
N PHE A 529 1.84 -19.58 14.35
CA PHE A 529 2.48 -18.58 15.18
C PHE A 529 2.97 -19.14 16.51
N ILE A 530 3.93 -18.43 17.09
CA ILE A 530 4.42 -18.62 18.44
C ILE A 530 4.61 -17.24 19.09
N ASP A 531 4.08 -17.08 20.28
CA ASP A 531 4.17 -15.86 21.08
C ASP A 531 4.78 -16.20 22.44
N GLY A 532 5.56 -15.29 22.98
CA GLY A 532 6.14 -15.42 24.31
C GLY A 532 6.25 -14.09 25.02
N GLY A 533 6.08 -14.07 26.33
CA GLY A 533 6.24 -12.84 27.10
C GLY A 533 6.15 -13.06 28.59
N ASN A 534 6.52 -12.01 29.34
CA ASN A 534 6.31 -11.93 30.77
C ASN A 534 6.29 -10.49 31.26
N VAL A 535 5.74 -10.28 32.43
CA VAL A 535 5.68 -9.02 33.16
C VAL A 535 6.45 -9.18 34.47
N TYR A 536 7.16 -8.13 34.87
CA TYR A 536 8.06 -8.17 36.03
C TYR A 536 7.82 -7.00 36.98
N GLU A 537 7.93 -7.24 38.27
CA GLU A 537 7.92 -6.20 39.30
C GLU A 537 9.17 -5.31 39.26
N SER A 538 10.28 -5.82 38.68
CA SER A 538 11.50 -5.07 38.47
C SER A 538 11.35 -3.95 37.43
N GLU A 539 12.15 -2.88 37.54
CA GLU A 539 12.09 -1.75 36.58
C GLU A 539 12.51 -2.15 35.16
N LEU A 540 13.44 -3.08 35.01
CA LEU A 540 13.88 -3.58 33.72
C LEU A 540 13.35 -5.00 33.48
N PRO A 541 12.90 -5.28 32.25
CA PRO A 541 12.43 -6.60 31.90
C PRO A 541 13.57 -7.61 31.84
N GLY A 542 13.27 -8.85 32.20
CA GLY A 542 14.16 -9.99 32.06
C GLY A 542 13.67 -10.97 31.00
N PHE A 543 14.34 -12.13 30.93
CA PHE A 543 13.90 -13.23 30.06
C PHE A 543 13.47 -14.48 30.88
N LYS A 544 13.53 -14.40 32.21
CA LYS A 544 13.11 -15.51 33.07
C LYS A 544 11.58 -15.58 33.15
N GLY A 545 11.03 -16.81 33.18
CA GLY A 545 9.61 -17.02 33.39
C GLY A 545 8.75 -16.69 32.17
N PHE A 546 9.28 -16.62 30.97
CA PHE A 546 8.49 -16.42 29.76
C PHE A 546 7.39 -17.46 29.64
N ARG A 547 6.19 -16.97 29.40
CA ARG A 547 5.00 -17.75 29.12
C ARG A 547 4.84 -17.84 27.61
N TRP A 548 4.78 -19.05 27.07
CA TRP A 548 4.73 -19.29 25.64
C TRP A 548 3.36 -19.79 25.22
N GLY A 549 2.84 -19.24 24.14
CA GLY A 549 1.62 -19.71 23.48
C GLY A 549 1.91 -19.97 22.00
N THR A 550 1.18 -20.92 21.44
CA THR A 550 1.29 -21.26 20.01
C THR A 550 -0.09 -21.50 19.43
N GLY A 551 -0.21 -21.40 18.13
CA GLY A 551 -1.49 -21.60 17.48
C GLY A 551 -1.45 -21.51 15.98
N LEU A 552 -2.63 -21.54 15.41
CA LEU A 552 -2.87 -21.46 13.98
C LEU A 552 -3.93 -20.41 13.71
N GLY A 553 -3.65 -19.51 12.78
CA GLY A 553 -4.56 -18.48 12.32
C GLY A 553 -5.00 -18.71 10.88
N VAL A 554 -6.20 -18.26 10.57
CA VAL A 554 -6.72 -18.14 9.21
C VAL A 554 -6.96 -16.67 8.92
N ARG A 555 -6.60 -16.22 7.71
CA ARG A 555 -6.85 -14.86 7.22
C ARG A 555 -7.69 -14.93 5.97
N TYR A 556 -8.81 -14.24 5.97
CA TYR A 556 -9.63 -14.03 4.78
C TYR A 556 -9.44 -12.59 4.29
N HIS A 557 -8.73 -12.43 3.16
CA HIS A 557 -8.39 -11.12 2.62
C HIS A 557 -9.60 -10.46 1.97
N THR A 558 -9.97 -9.28 2.46
CA THR A 558 -11.04 -8.45 1.93
C THR A 558 -10.47 -7.14 1.39
N SER A 559 -11.29 -6.35 0.67
CA SER A 559 -10.88 -5.04 0.15
C SER A 559 -10.56 -3.98 1.22
N PHE A 560 -10.93 -4.24 2.47
CA PHE A 560 -10.70 -3.34 3.62
C PHE A 560 -9.77 -3.94 4.69
N GLY A 561 -9.08 -5.03 4.37
CA GLY A 561 -8.13 -5.72 5.23
C GLY A 561 -8.49 -7.18 5.47
N PRO A 562 -7.54 -7.98 6.01
CA PRO A 562 -7.79 -9.39 6.32
C PRO A 562 -8.70 -9.54 7.54
N LEU A 563 -9.74 -10.38 7.44
CA LEU A 563 -10.45 -10.92 8.59
C LEU A 563 -9.60 -12.03 9.21
N ARG A 564 -9.29 -11.90 10.48
CA ARG A 564 -8.41 -12.78 11.24
C ARG A 564 -9.22 -13.68 12.17
N ILE A 565 -8.91 -14.98 12.17
CA ILE A 565 -9.40 -15.96 13.13
C ILE A 565 -8.19 -16.76 13.62
N ASP A 566 -7.84 -16.63 14.91
CA ASP A 566 -6.70 -17.33 15.53
C ASP A 566 -7.20 -18.30 16.61
N ALA A 567 -6.69 -19.51 16.58
CA ALA A 567 -6.85 -20.52 17.61
C ALA A 567 -5.50 -20.76 18.30
N ALA A 568 -5.45 -20.60 19.61
CA ALA A 568 -4.21 -20.63 20.38
C ALA A 568 -4.30 -21.51 21.64
N THR A 569 -3.15 -22.06 22.05
CA THR A 569 -3.00 -22.85 23.28
C THR A 569 -1.73 -22.41 24.03
N PRO A 570 -1.76 -22.35 25.37
CA PRO A 570 -0.57 -22.09 26.18
C PRO A 570 0.34 -23.33 26.20
N LEU A 571 1.66 -23.12 26.02
CA LEU A 571 2.66 -24.20 26.10
C LEU A 571 3.10 -24.52 27.54
N ASN A 572 3.05 -23.54 28.44
CA ASN A 572 3.42 -23.67 29.86
C ASN A 572 2.28 -23.19 30.77
N ARG A 573 1.14 -23.87 30.63
CA ARG A 573 -0.10 -23.63 31.34
C ARG A 573 0.02 -23.89 32.86
N LEU A 574 -0.55 -22.99 33.68
CA LEU A 574 -0.74 -23.19 35.10
C LEU A 574 -2.08 -23.91 35.40
N PRO A 575 -2.21 -24.55 36.58
CA PRO A 575 -3.48 -25.09 37.01
C PRO A 575 -4.58 -24.01 37.02
N GLY A 576 -5.76 -24.32 36.48
CA GLY A 576 -6.88 -23.35 36.39
C GLY A 576 -6.98 -22.58 35.09
N GLU A 577 -5.90 -22.39 34.36
CA GLU A 577 -5.92 -21.67 33.08
C GLU A 577 -6.60 -22.47 31.96
N SER A 578 -7.25 -21.78 31.04
CA SER A 578 -7.89 -22.37 29.86
C SER A 578 -6.88 -23.07 28.94
N ARG A 579 -7.33 -24.17 28.32
CA ARG A 579 -6.50 -24.93 27.36
C ARG A 579 -6.48 -24.32 25.96
N PHE A 580 -7.45 -23.49 25.64
CA PHE A 580 -7.69 -23.02 24.28
C PHE A 580 -8.33 -21.62 24.29
N HIS A 581 -7.85 -20.77 23.41
CA HIS A 581 -8.39 -19.42 23.19
C HIS A 581 -8.65 -19.20 21.70
N LEU A 582 -9.74 -18.51 21.39
CA LEU A 582 -10.13 -18.12 20.04
C LEU A 582 -10.20 -16.59 19.97
N TYR A 583 -9.66 -16.03 18.88
CA TYR A 583 -9.65 -14.58 18.62
C TYR A 583 -10.17 -14.32 17.22
N VAL A 584 -11.10 -13.37 17.08
CA VAL A 584 -11.65 -12.91 15.80
C VAL A 584 -11.51 -11.40 15.71
N SER A 585 -10.83 -10.89 14.69
CA SER A 585 -10.62 -9.45 14.52
C SER A 585 -10.34 -9.08 13.07
N LEU A 586 -10.29 -7.79 12.76
CA LEU A 586 -9.88 -7.24 11.48
C LEU A 586 -8.41 -6.82 11.53
N GLY A 587 -7.64 -7.09 10.47
CA GLY A 587 -6.21 -6.79 10.37
C GLY A 587 -5.30 -7.96 10.77
N GLN A 588 -3.99 -7.75 10.69
CA GLN A 588 -2.98 -8.70 11.19
C GLN A 588 -2.80 -8.55 12.72
N ALA A 589 -2.06 -9.47 13.35
CA ALA A 589 -1.81 -9.40 14.79
C ALA A 589 -0.89 -8.22 15.15
N PHE A 590 0.03 -7.85 14.22
CA PHE A 590 0.95 -6.71 14.37
C PHE A 590 1.48 -6.26 13.00
#